data_5b058afc70a14bb3e85cb5c55797d39e
#
_entry.id   5b058afc70a14bb3e85cb5c55797d39e
#
_cell.length_a   1.000
_cell.length_b   1.000
_cell.length_c   1.000
_cell.angle_alpha   90.00
_cell.angle_beta   90.00
_cell.angle_gamma   90.00
#
_symmetry.space_group_name_H-M   'P 1'
#
loop_
_entity.id
_entity.type
_entity.pdbx_description
1 polymer ?
#
loop_
_entity_poly.entity_id
_entity_poly.type
_entity_poly.pdbx_seq_one_letter_code
_entity_poly.pdbx_strand_id
1 'polypeptide(L)'
;MKKRLVGFVITAVAVVVVAVASFVSFKVYNANAGANKGIAAKINGETIYINDLKQSYADHPQIKDRVPFEEFYAKTLDVFVNSKLVYQAAKAAKIEETPEFNRQLITAKEDLARKLYLEKMVNEKVTDAEIKKLYDEYTSKFESQKEVKAKHILVETEAKAKEVIAKLKKGENFEKLAKEYSKDQVADLGYFTKEMMVPEFSKAAFSMNKGEYSKTPVKTEFGYHVILVDDARASKPLELKDVEPQLKNMVTQKVVAEIFEDLRNSAKIEKYTLEGEAIQEKN
;
A
#
# COMPACT_ATOMS: atom_id res chain seq x y z
N MET A 1 -37.68 -10.49 -0.54
CA MET A 1 -36.75 -11.60 -0.28
C MET A 1 -35.84 -11.99 -1.44
N LYS A 2 -35.52 -11.08 -2.41
CA LYS A 2 -34.65 -11.42 -3.58
C LYS A 2 -33.26 -10.73 -3.59
N LYS A 3 -32.94 -9.88 -2.62
CA LYS A 3 -31.65 -9.13 -2.59
C LYS A 3 -30.51 -9.79 -1.80
N ARG A 4 -30.74 -10.90 -1.10
CA ARG A 4 -29.70 -11.61 -0.32
C ARG A 4 -28.99 -12.74 -1.08
N LEU A 5 -29.54 -13.20 -2.22
CA LEU A 5 -28.94 -14.31 -3.00
C LEU A 5 -27.82 -13.82 -3.95
N VAL A 6 -27.85 -12.57 -4.41
CA VAL A 6 -26.87 -12.03 -5.35
C VAL A 6 -25.51 -11.76 -4.71
N GLY A 7 -25.47 -11.40 -3.42
CA GLY A 7 -24.22 -11.16 -2.70
C GLY A 7 -23.41 -12.44 -2.42
N PHE A 8 -24.07 -13.57 -2.27
CA PHE A 8 -23.43 -14.85 -1.96
C PHE A 8 -22.81 -15.53 -3.19
N VAL A 9 -23.39 -15.29 -4.37
CA VAL A 9 -22.88 -15.84 -5.64
C VAL A 9 -21.62 -15.09 -6.09
N ILE A 10 -21.52 -13.78 -5.85
CA ILE A 10 -20.35 -12.98 -6.23
C ILE A 10 -19.12 -13.34 -5.40
N THR A 11 -19.28 -13.66 -4.11
CA THR A 11 -18.16 -14.10 -3.25
C THR A 11 -17.67 -15.51 -3.61
N ALA A 12 -18.57 -16.41 -4.00
CA ALA A 12 -18.18 -17.76 -4.43
C ALA A 12 -17.46 -17.75 -5.80
N VAL A 13 -17.90 -16.88 -6.75
CA VAL A 13 -17.25 -16.72 -8.06
C VAL A 13 -15.87 -16.07 -7.94
N ALA A 14 -15.68 -15.12 -7.03
CA ALA A 14 -14.37 -14.49 -6.82
C ALA A 14 -13.31 -15.48 -6.27
N VAL A 15 -13.69 -16.40 -5.39
CA VAL A 15 -12.80 -17.45 -4.88
C VAL A 15 -12.45 -18.47 -5.97
N VAL A 16 -13.39 -18.78 -6.87
CA VAL A 16 -13.18 -19.73 -7.98
C VAL A 16 -12.25 -19.14 -9.06
N VAL A 17 -12.37 -17.87 -9.39
CA VAL A 17 -11.53 -17.21 -10.42
C VAL A 17 -10.06 -17.11 -9.96
N VAL A 18 -9.80 -16.88 -8.68
CA VAL A 18 -8.43 -16.82 -8.14
C VAL A 18 -7.76 -18.21 -8.14
N ALA A 19 -8.50 -19.28 -7.87
CA ALA A 19 -7.97 -20.65 -7.90
C ALA A 19 -7.60 -21.13 -9.32
N VAL A 20 -8.28 -20.64 -10.37
CA VAL A 20 -8.02 -21.04 -11.76
C VAL A 20 -6.77 -20.37 -12.33
N ALA A 21 -6.47 -19.13 -11.97
CA ALA A 21 -5.28 -18.41 -12.46
C ALA A 21 -3.95 -19.01 -11.94
N SER A 22 -3.96 -19.68 -10.79
CA SER A 22 -2.77 -20.28 -10.17
C SER A 22 -2.38 -21.64 -10.73
N PHE A 23 -3.22 -22.25 -11.57
CA PHE A 23 -3.02 -23.61 -12.09
C PHE A 23 -1.92 -23.71 -13.17
N VAL A 24 -1.52 -22.61 -13.78
CA VAL A 24 -0.46 -22.57 -14.79
C VAL A 24 0.92 -22.89 -14.21
N SER A 25 1.17 -22.60 -12.95
CA SER A 25 2.45 -22.84 -12.26
C SER A 25 2.66 -24.31 -11.84
N PHE A 26 1.62 -25.12 -11.94
CA PHE A 26 1.55 -26.44 -11.30
C PHE A 26 2.39 -27.53 -11.96
N LYS A 27 2.62 -27.47 -13.27
CA LYS A 27 3.22 -28.58 -14.02
C LYS A 27 4.74 -28.69 -13.87
N VAL A 28 5.44 -27.62 -13.55
CA VAL A 28 6.91 -27.60 -13.46
C VAL A 28 7.44 -28.18 -12.13
N TYR A 29 6.62 -28.12 -11.08
CA TYR A 29 7.06 -28.48 -9.72
C TYR A 29 6.95 -29.99 -9.39
N ASN A 30 6.22 -30.76 -10.19
CA ASN A 30 5.90 -32.17 -9.87
C ASN A 30 6.95 -33.21 -10.24
N ALA A 31 8.11 -32.84 -10.78
CA ALA A 31 9.15 -33.80 -11.20
C ALA A 31 9.87 -34.49 -10.01
N ASN A 32 9.84 -33.92 -8.79
CA ASN A 32 10.66 -34.40 -7.67
C ASN A 32 9.94 -34.75 -6.36
N ALA A 33 8.61 -34.88 -6.36
CA ALA A 33 7.89 -35.13 -5.13
C ALA A 33 7.42 -36.59 -5.01
N GLY A 34 8.36 -37.50 -4.79
CA GLY A 34 8.08 -38.88 -4.44
C GLY A 34 7.63 -39.08 -3.00
N ALA A 35 6.80 -40.10 -2.82
CA ALA A 35 6.40 -40.79 -1.59
C ALA A 35 5.59 -40.00 -0.53
N ASN A 36 4.40 -40.50 -0.27
CA ASN A 36 3.44 -40.15 0.80
C ASN A 36 2.48 -39.01 0.49
N LYS A 37 1.83 -39.07 -0.65
CA LYS A 37 0.82 -38.08 -1.03
C LYS A 37 -0.53 -38.76 -1.07
N GLY A 38 -1.41 -38.41 -0.10
CA GLY A 38 -2.78 -38.82 -0.17
C GLY A 38 -3.39 -38.43 -1.52
N ILE A 39 -4.17 -39.34 -2.10
CA ILE A 39 -4.90 -39.11 -3.36
C ILE A 39 -6.13 -38.29 -3.05
N ALA A 40 -6.32 -37.15 -3.74
CA ALA A 40 -7.51 -36.33 -3.66
C ALA A 40 -8.56 -36.79 -4.69
N ALA A 41 -8.15 -37.06 -5.93
CA ALA A 41 -9.01 -37.58 -6.99
C ALA A 41 -8.22 -38.32 -8.06
N LYS A 42 -8.90 -39.18 -8.82
CA LYS A 42 -8.38 -39.82 -10.04
C LYS A 42 -9.32 -39.51 -11.22
N ILE A 43 -8.76 -39.07 -12.34
CA ILE A 43 -9.50 -38.64 -13.51
C ILE A 43 -8.82 -39.23 -14.75
N ASN A 44 -9.48 -40.14 -15.45
CA ASN A 44 -8.97 -40.76 -16.69
C ASN A 44 -7.51 -41.28 -16.54
N GLY A 45 -7.19 -41.89 -15.39
CA GLY A 45 -5.84 -42.40 -15.09
C GLY A 45 -4.86 -41.37 -14.54
N GLU A 46 -5.15 -40.08 -14.56
CA GLU A 46 -4.34 -39.04 -13.93
C GLU A 46 -4.79 -38.82 -12.47
N THR A 47 -3.82 -38.55 -11.60
CA THR A 47 -4.08 -38.37 -10.14
C THR A 47 -3.91 -36.93 -9.76
N ILE A 48 -4.88 -36.40 -8.99
CA ILE A 48 -4.75 -35.16 -8.19
C ILE A 48 -4.38 -35.58 -6.78
N TYR A 49 -3.34 -35.00 -6.24
CA TYR A 49 -2.87 -35.28 -4.88
C TYR A 49 -3.36 -34.23 -3.89
N ILE A 50 -3.58 -34.62 -2.64
CA ILE A 50 -3.92 -33.67 -1.56
C ILE A 50 -2.87 -32.56 -1.44
N ASN A 51 -1.60 -32.88 -1.71
CA ASN A 51 -0.52 -31.90 -1.67
C ASN A 51 -0.66 -30.80 -2.73
N ASP A 52 -1.33 -31.07 -3.83
CA ASP A 52 -1.58 -30.10 -4.89
C ASP A 52 -2.54 -29.02 -4.40
N LEU A 53 -3.57 -29.44 -3.64
CA LEU A 53 -4.50 -28.53 -2.99
C LEU A 53 -3.84 -27.77 -1.82
N LYS A 54 -2.97 -28.45 -1.04
CA LYS A 54 -2.20 -27.79 0.02
C LYS A 54 -1.28 -26.71 -0.51
N GLN A 55 -0.61 -26.95 -1.64
CA GLN A 55 0.23 -25.96 -2.28
C GLN A 55 -0.60 -24.76 -2.74
N SER A 56 -1.70 -25.01 -3.45
CA SER A 56 -2.61 -23.93 -3.85
C SER A 56 -3.15 -23.13 -2.66
N TYR A 57 -3.43 -23.80 -1.55
CA TYR A 57 -3.85 -23.11 -0.32
C TYR A 57 -2.73 -22.25 0.28
N ALA A 58 -1.49 -22.76 0.26
CA ALA A 58 -0.32 -22.02 0.77
C ALA A 58 0.02 -20.80 -0.09
N ASP A 59 -0.21 -20.89 -1.41
CA ASP A 59 0.07 -19.79 -2.37
C ASP A 59 -0.94 -18.62 -2.24
N HIS A 60 -1.98 -18.77 -1.41
CA HIS A 60 -3.02 -17.76 -1.19
C HIS A 60 -3.17 -17.39 0.30
N PRO A 61 -2.24 -16.58 0.87
CA PRO A 61 -2.26 -16.21 2.29
C PRO A 61 -3.60 -15.62 2.74
N GLN A 62 -4.23 -14.77 1.91
CA GLN A 62 -5.54 -14.14 2.20
C GLN A 62 -6.68 -15.16 2.39
N ILE A 63 -6.57 -16.37 1.81
CA ILE A 63 -7.53 -17.46 2.01
C ILE A 63 -7.15 -18.22 3.27
N LYS A 64 -5.86 -18.56 3.42
CA LYS A 64 -5.30 -19.29 4.57
C LYS A 64 -5.63 -18.60 5.91
N ASP A 65 -5.61 -17.28 5.94
CA ASP A 65 -5.88 -16.50 7.15
C ASP A 65 -7.38 -16.48 7.55
N ARG A 66 -8.27 -16.92 6.65
CA ARG A 66 -9.73 -16.80 6.81
C ARG A 66 -10.47 -18.12 6.81
N VAL A 67 -9.91 -19.14 6.18
CA VAL A 67 -10.60 -20.42 5.93
C VAL A 67 -9.66 -21.57 6.28
N PRO A 68 -10.06 -22.52 7.15
CA PRO A 68 -9.29 -23.74 7.41
C PRO A 68 -9.10 -24.59 6.16
N PHE A 69 -7.99 -25.36 6.11
CA PHE A 69 -7.67 -26.17 4.93
C PHE A 69 -8.76 -27.20 4.59
N GLU A 70 -9.40 -27.80 5.58
CA GLU A 70 -10.47 -28.78 5.39
C GLU A 70 -11.67 -28.17 4.66
N GLU A 71 -12.03 -26.95 5.00
CA GLU A 71 -13.12 -26.22 4.33
C GLU A 71 -12.71 -25.78 2.93
N PHE A 72 -11.49 -25.29 2.76
CA PHE A 72 -10.90 -24.98 1.45
C PHE A 72 -10.92 -26.22 0.55
N TYR A 73 -10.43 -27.36 1.07
CA TYR A 73 -10.38 -28.63 0.35
C TYR A 73 -11.77 -29.06 -0.13
N ALA A 74 -12.76 -29.08 0.76
CA ALA A 74 -14.12 -29.48 0.44
C ALA A 74 -14.78 -28.59 -0.64
N LYS A 75 -14.46 -27.27 -0.64
CA LYS A 75 -15.04 -26.31 -1.59
C LYS A 75 -14.30 -26.28 -2.92
N THR A 76 -13.04 -26.69 -2.97
CA THR A 76 -12.20 -26.50 -4.17
C THR A 76 -11.86 -27.77 -4.91
N LEU A 77 -12.07 -28.97 -4.32
CA LEU A 77 -11.74 -30.24 -4.97
C LEU A 77 -12.42 -30.38 -6.35
N ASP A 78 -13.71 -30.08 -6.44
CA ASP A 78 -14.43 -30.13 -7.72
C ASP A 78 -13.92 -29.12 -8.75
N VAL A 79 -13.42 -27.98 -8.29
CA VAL A 79 -12.75 -26.98 -9.17
C VAL A 79 -11.48 -27.57 -9.76
N PHE A 80 -10.66 -28.26 -8.95
CA PHE A 80 -9.46 -28.94 -9.41
C PHE A 80 -9.79 -30.07 -10.38
N VAL A 81 -10.84 -30.86 -10.10
CA VAL A 81 -11.33 -31.90 -11.01
C VAL A 81 -11.75 -31.32 -12.36
N ASN A 82 -12.61 -30.28 -12.35
CA ASN A 82 -13.07 -29.63 -13.55
C ASN A 82 -11.94 -28.99 -14.36
N SER A 83 -11.00 -28.35 -13.71
CA SER A 83 -9.82 -27.77 -14.31
C SER A 83 -8.96 -28.84 -15.03
N LYS A 84 -8.82 -30.01 -14.40
CA LYS A 84 -8.09 -31.15 -14.97
C LYS A 84 -8.80 -31.72 -16.20
N LEU A 85 -10.13 -31.84 -16.15
CA LEU A 85 -10.95 -32.28 -17.28
C LEU A 85 -10.82 -31.32 -18.49
N VAL A 86 -10.91 -30.01 -18.26
CA VAL A 86 -10.72 -29.00 -19.30
C VAL A 86 -9.34 -29.07 -19.91
N TYR A 87 -8.31 -29.26 -19.08
CA TYR A 87 -6.94 -29.41 -19.59
C TYR A 87 -6.77 -30.68 -20.44
N GLN A 88 -7.35 -31.81 -20.03
CA GLN A 88 -7.33 -33.03 -20.83
C GLN A 88 -8.06 -32.84 -22.18
N ALA A 89 -9.17 -32.14 -22.19
CA ALA A 89 -9.89 -31.79 -23.41
C ALA A 89 -9.07 -30.86 -24.33
N ALA A 90 -8.39 -29.86 -23.75
CA ALA A 90 -7.49 -28.97 -24.49
C ALA A 90 -6.32 -29.74 -25.13
N LYS A 91 -5.73 -30.72 -24.43
CA LYS A 91 -4.71 -31.62 -24.99
C LYS A 91 -5.25 -32.45 -26.13
N ALA A 92 -6.44 -33.04 -25.97
CA ALA A 92 -7.10 -33.83 -27.04
C ALA A 92 -7.39 -32.97 -28.26
N ALA A 93 -7.76 -31.70 -28.06
CA ALA A 93 -7.97 -30.73 -29.11
C ALA A 93 -6.69 -30.11 -29.68
N LYS A 94 -5.50 -30.54 -29.20
CA LYS A 94 -4.17 -30.07 -29.64
C LYS A 94 -3.96 -28.55 -29.48
N ILE A 95 -4.58 -27.95 -28.48
CA ILE A 95 -4.44 -26.52 -28.20
C ILE A 95 -2.98 -26.12 -27.97
N GLU A 96 -2.19 -26.99 -27.32
CA GLU A 96 -0.76 -26.76 -27.06
C GLU A 96 0.10 -26.70 -28.34
N GLU A 97 -0.42 -27.22 -29.47
CA GLU A 97 0.28 -27.21 -30.78
C GLU A 97 -0.05 -25.94 -31.60
N THR A 98 -1.02 -25.15 -31.17
CA THR A 98 -1.48 -23.97 -31.92
C THR A 98 -0.45 -22.83 -31.89
N PRO A 99 -0.35 -22.03 -32.98
CA PRO A 99 0.51 -20.85 -33.00
C PRO A 99 0.16 -19.84 -31.90
N GLU A 100 -1.13 -19.71 -31.57
CA GLU A 100 -1.62 -18.81 -30.52
C GLU A 100 -1.10 -19.23 -29.15
N PHE A 101 -1.23 -20.52 -28.78
CA PHE A 101 -0.71 -21.04 -27.53
C PHE A 101 0.81 -20.82 -27.43
N ASN A 102 1.56 -21.10 -28.49
CA ASN A 102 3.00 -20.92 -28.52
C ASN A 102 3.40 -19.45 -28.33
N ARG A 103 2.69 -18.50 -28.97
CA ARG A 103 2.94 -17.06 -28.75
C ARG A 103 2.72 -16.67 -27.29
N GLN A 104 1.58 -17.07 -26.71
CA GLN A 104 1.25 -16.76 -25.33
C GLN A 104 2.24 -17.42 -24.34
N LEU A 105 2.67 -18.65 -24.61
CA LEU A 105 3.63 -19.35 -23.78
C LEU A 105 5.01 -18.65 -23.80
N ILE A 106 5.47 -18.20 -24.96
CA ILE A 106 6.73 -17.43 -25.06
C ILE A 106 6.63 -16.14 -24.24
N THR A 107 5.56 -15.37 -24.44
CA THR A 107 5.32 -14.12 -23.68
C THR A 107 5.28 -14.39 -22.17
N ALA A 108 4.51 -15.37 -21.73
CA ALA A 108 4.40 -15.72 -20.31
C ALA A 108 5.74 -16.16 -19.71
N LYS A 109 6.54 -16.92 -20.47
CA LYS A 109 7.89 -17.34 -20.06
C LYS A 109 8.83 -16.14 -19.89
N GLU A 110 8.82 -15.22 -20.85
CA GLU A 110 9.65 -14.00 -20.79
C GLU A 110 9.23 -13.08 -19.65
N ASP A 111 7.93 -12.87 -19.44
CA ASP A 111 7.40 -12.07 -18.36
C ASP A 111 7.77 -12.65 -16.99
N LEU A 112 7.63 -13.96 -16.83
CA LEU A 112 8.02 -14.65 -15.61
C LEU A 112 9.53 -14.53 -15.35
N ALA A 113 10.35 -14.72 -16.38
CA ALA A 113 11.81 -14.62 -16.26
C ALA A 113 12.23 -13.18 -15.86
N ARG A 114 11.64 -12.16 -16.51
CA ARG A 114 11.88 -10.75 -16.15
C ARG A 114 11.47 -10.45 -14.70
N LYS A 115 10.28 -10.89 -14.32
CA LYS A 115 9.78 -10.71 -12.95
C LYS A 115 10.73 -11.32 -11.93
N LEU A 116 11.05 -12.59 -12.07
CA LEU A 116 11.90 -13.32 -11.12
C LEU A 116 13.33 -12.74 -11.07
N TYR A 117 13.87 -12.30 -12.21
CA TYR A 117 15.17 -11.64 -12.24
C TYR A 117 15.14 -10.32 -11.46
N LEU A 118 14.17 -9.47 -11.70
CA LEU A 118 14.05 -8.19 -10.99
C LEU A 118 13.80 -8.40 -9.49
N GLU A 119 12.92 -9.34 -9.12
CA GLU A 119 12.68 -9.69 -7.71
C GLU A 119 13.96 -10.16 -7.02
N LYS A 120 14.75 -11.02 -7.68
CA LYS A 120 16.03 -11.48 -7.16
C LYS A 120 17.00 -10.30 -6.95
N MET A 121 17.20 -9.47 -7.96
CA MET A 121 18.12 -8.34 -7.90
C MET A 121 17.70 -7.30 -6.86
N VAL A 122 16.39 -7.02 -6.76
CA VAL A 122 15.84 -6.11 -5.73
C VAL A 122 16.08 -6.70 -4.33
N ASN A 123 15.78 -7.98 -4.11
CA ASN A 123 16.00 -8.62 -2.80
C ASN A 123 17.48 -8.66 -2.38
N GLU A 124 18.41 -8.73 -3.33
CA GLU A 124 19.84 -8.70 -3.06
C GLU A 124 20.36 -7.30 -2.76
N LYS A 125 19.81 -6.27 -3.39
CA LYS A 125 20.31 -4.88 -3.32
C LYS A 125 19.52 -3.99 -2.33
N VAL A 126 18.23 -4.22 -2.12
CA VAL A 126 17.41 -3.46 -1.15
C VAL A 126 17.59 -4.05 0.23
N THR A 127 18.59 -3.58 0.93
CA THR A 127 18.98 -4.04 2.27
C THR A 127 18.58 -3.02 3.35
N ASP A 128 18.46 -3.47 4.58
CA ASP A 128 18.25 -2.59 5.73
C ASP A 128 19.37 -1.54 5.86
N ALA A 129 20.58 -1.88 5.43
CA ALA A 129 21.71 -0.93 5.42
C ALA A 129 21.48 0.23 4.44
N GLU A 130 20.96 -0.04 3.23
CA GLU A 130 20.63 1.01 2.26
C GLU A 130 19.44 1.86 2.72
N ILE A 131 18.43 1.24 3.33
CA ILE A 131 17.29 1.96 3.92
C ILE A 131 17.78 2.88 5.05
N LYS A 132 18.62 2.34 5.94
CA LYS A 132 19.22 3.12 7.03
C LYS A 132 20.08 4.27 6.51
N LYS A 133 20.89 4.05 5.49
CA LYS A 133 21.71 5.10 4.86
C LYS A 133 20.84 6.24 4.35
N LEU A 134 19.74 5.94 3.66
CA LEU A 134 18.81 6.96 3.18
C LEU A 134 18.14 7.70 4.34
N TYR A 135 17.83 6.99 5.42
CA TYR A 135 17.30 7.61 6.64
C TYR A 135 18.34 8.53 7.31
N ASP A 136 19.61 8.12 7.40
CA ASP A 136 20.69 8.94 7.96
C ASP A 136 20.92 10.21 7.10
N GLU A 137 20.79 10.11 5.77
CA GLU A 137 20.82 11.28 4.87
C GLU A 137 19.63 12.22 5.12
N TYR A 138 18.43 11.66 5.27
CA TYR A 138 17.22 12.43 5.61
C TYR A 138 17.41 13.18 6.94
N THR A 139 17.85 12.49 7.98
CA THR A 139 18.01 13.09 9.31
C THR A 139 19.14 14.12 9.36
N SER A 140 20.22 13.91 8.60
CA SER A 140 21.34 14.85 8.54
C SER A 140 20.99 16.18 7.85
N LYS A 141 20.05 16.16 6.92
CA LYS A 141 19.52 17.33 6.18
C LYS A 141 18.29 17.93 6.82
N PHE A 142 17.79 17.33 7.91
CA PHE A 142 16.57 17.78 8.56
C PHE A 142 16.80 19.11 9.28
N GLU A 143 16.10 20.14 8.83
CA GLU A 143 16.09 21.43 9.50
C GLU A 143 14.96 21.48 10.53
N SER A 144 15.33 21.56 11.80
CA SER A 144 14.37 21.65 12.88
C SER A 144 13.64 22.99 12.85
N GLN A 145 12.32 22.93 12.84
CA GLN A 145 11.44 24.09 12.91
C GLN A 145 10.75 24.15 14.28
N LYS A 146 10.33 25.34 14.69
CA LYS A 146 9.44 25.46 15.86
C LYS A 146 8.09 24.87 15.53
N GLU A 147 7.62 23.94 16.36
CA GLU A 147 6.23 23.43 16.37
C GLU A 147 5.50 23.94 17.60
N VAL A 148 4.23 24.21 17.41
CA VAL A 148 3.31 24.59 18.47
C VAL A 148 2.19 23.57 18.52
N LYS A 149 1.87 23.06 19.71
CA LYS A 149 0.66 22.30 19.96
C LYS A 149 -0.40 23.25 20.52
N ALA A 150 -1.54 23.31 19.85
CA ALA A 150 -2.60 24.21 20.29
C ALA A 150 -3.99 23.58 20.16
N LYS A 151 -4.89 24.15 20.99
CA LYS A 151 -6.34 23.94 20.86
C LYS A 151 -6.97 25.24 20.40
N HIS A 152 -8.14 25.12 19.75
CA HIS A 152 -8.89 26.31 19.34
C HIS A 152 -10.40 26.19 19.60
N ILE A 153 -11.05 27.33 19.68
CA ILE A 153 -12.50 27.49 19.67
C ILE A 153 -12.83 28.41 18.51
N LEU A 154 -13.52 27.88 17.48
CA LEU A 154 -13.93 28.61 16.30
C LEU A 154 -15.38 29.06 16.46
N VAL A 155 -15.65 30.37 16.32
CA VAL A 155 -16.97 30.93 16.38
C VAL A 155 -17.24 31.89 15.20
N GLU A 156 -18.54 32.17 14.93
CA GLU A 156 -18.92 32.98 13.76
C GLU A 156 -18.67 34.48 13.96
N THR A 157 -18.75 34.96 15.20
CA THR A 157 -18.74 36.40 15.47
C THR A 157 -17.67 36.76 16.48
N GLU A 158 -17.15 37.98 16.34
CA GLU A 158 -16.19 38.52 17.28
C GLU A 158 -16.79 38.64 18.70
N ALA A 159 -18.10 38.96 18.81
CA ALA A 159 -18.80 39.04 20.07
C ALA A 159 -18.76 37.70 20.83
N LYS A 160 -19.05 36.59 20.16
CA LYS A 160 -18.96 35.24 20.75
C LYS A 160 -17.53 34.90 21.18
N ALA A 161 -16.52 35.25 20.38
CA ALA A 161 -15.13 35.03 20.75
C ALA A 161 -14.72 35.84 21.99
N LYS A 162 -15.16 37.09 22.09
CA LYS A 162 -14.98 37.93 23.29
C LYS A 162 -15.68 37.35 24.52
N GLU A 163 -16.87 36.78 24.37
CA GLU A 163 -17.58 36.09 25.45
C GLU A 163 -16.79 34.88 25.96
N VAL A 164 -16.29 34.03 25.06
CA VAL A 164 -15.43 32.89 25.42
C VAL A 164 -14.18 33.35 26.14
N ILE A 165 -13.49 34.39 25.67
CA ILE A 165 -12.33 34.96 26.34
C ILE A 165 -12.70 35.48 27.73
N ALA A 166 -13.88 36.13 27.90
CA ALA A 166 -14.31 36.59 29.21
C ALA A 166 -14.59 35.46 30.21
N LYS A 167 -15.10 34.31 29.73
CA LYS A 167 -15.30 33.10 30.53
C LYS A 167 -13.95 32.46 30.93
N LEU A 168 -12.99 32.39 30.00
CA LEU A 168 -11.63 31.92 30.28
C LEU A 168 -10.95 32.81 31.34
N LYS A 169 -11.12 34.12 31.28
CA LYS A 169 -10.62 35.04 32.31
C LYS A 169 -11.18 34.78 33.70
N LYS A 170 -12.43 34.23 33.79
CA LYS A 170 -13.06 33.81 35.07
C LYS A 170 -12.62 32.40 35.51
N GLY A 171 -11.74 31.74 34.77
CA GLY A 171 -11.20 30.42 35.10
C GLY A 171 -12.01 29.23 34.55
N GLU A 172 -12.95 29.47 33.63
CA GLU A 172 -13.67 28.35 33.00
C GLU A 172 -12.71 27.50 32.15
N ASN A 173 -13.02 26.21 32.08
CA ASN A 173 -12.15 25.25 31.37
C ASN A 173 -12.29 25.38 29.84
N PHE A 174 -11.14 25.39 29.13
CA PHE A 174 -11.09 25.62 27.71
C PHE A 174 -11.81 24.52 26.91
N GLU A 175 -11.62 23.22 27.25
CA GLU A 175 -12.25 22.10 26.56
C GLU A 175 -13.78 22.10 26.74
N LYS A 176 -14.26 22.54 27.93
CA LYS A 176 -15.70 22.69 28.15
C LYS A 176 -16.26 23.78 27.24
N LEU A 177 -15.60 24.95 27.17
CA LEU A 177 -16.01 26.05 26.29
C LEU A 177 -15.88 25.65 24.80
N ALA A 178 -14.87 24.86 24.42
CA ALA A 178 -14.74 24.35 23.07
C ALA A 178 -15.95 23.49 22.67
N LYS A 179 -16.40 22.59 23.54
CA LYS A 179 -17.59 21.76 23.30
C LYS A 179 -18.89 22.57 23.22
N GLU A 180 -18.97 23.67 23.97
CA GLU A 180 -20.18 24.51 24.06
C GLU A 180 -20.30 25.52 22.90
N TYR A 181 -19.15 26.11 22.49
CA TYR A 181 -19.13 27.26 21.58
C TYR A 181 -18.56 26.97 20.21
N SER A 182 -17.65 26.00 20.11
CA SER A 182 -16.92 25.80 18.84
C SER A 182 -17.81 25.25 17.74
N LYS A 183 -17.68 25.81 16.55
CA LYS A 183 -18.22 25.25 15.31
C LYS A 183 -17.36 24.10 14.76
N ASP A 184 -16.09 24.06 15.16
CA ASP A 184 -15.19 22.97 14.79
C ASP A 184 -15.29 21.84 15.80
N GLN A 185 -15.43 20.60 15.31
CA GLN A 185 -15.48 19.41 16.16
C GLN A 185 -14.08 19.01 16.64
N VAL A 186 -13.03 19.45 15.95
CA VAL A 186 -11.65 19.16 16.28
C VAL A 186 -11.05 20.34 17.02
N ALA A 187 -11.16 20.33 18.34
CA ALA A 187 -10.59 21.40 19.18
C ALA A 187 -9.07 21.28 19.33
N ASP A 188 -8.50 20.07 19.44
CA ASP A 188 -7.05 19.81 19.55
C ASP A 188 -6.44 19.61 18.16
N LEU A 189 -5.57 20.54 17.77
CA LEU A 189 -4.92 20.55 16.46
C LEU A 189 -3.59 19.75 16.42
N GLY A 190 -3.15 19.20 17.56
CA GLY A 190 -1.85 18.57 17.67
C GLY A 190 -0.70 19.56 17.48
N TYR A 191 0.49 19.03 17.15
CA TYR A 191 1.65 19.85 16.78
C TYR A 191 1.59 20.26 15.32
N PHE A 192 1.87 21.52 15.03
CA PHE A 192 1.96 22.07 13.68
C PHE A 192 3.08 23.09 13.54
N THR A 193 3.63 23.20 12.34
CA THR A 193 4.56 24.27 11.97
C THR A 193 3.80 25.52 11.51
N LYS A 194 4.53 26.63 11.38
CA LYS A 194 3.93 27.91 11.01
C LYS A 194 3.24 27.87 9.63
N GLU A 195 3.75 27.06 8.71
CA GLU A 195 3.28 26.94 7.34
C GLU A 195 2.03 26.05 7.19
N MET A 196 1.71 25.24 8.21
CA MET A 196 0.57 24.32 8.19
C MET A 196 -0.78 25.00 8.46
N MET A 197 -0.77 26.21 8.98
CA MET A 197 -1.99 26.97 9.35
C MET A 197 -2.05 28.30 8.59
N VAL A 198 -3.26 28.88 8.49
CA VAL A 198 -3.44 30.20 7.89
C VAL A 198 -2.62 31.26 8.64
N PRO A 199 -2.11 32.28 7.94
CA PRO A 199 -1.11 33.21 8.47
C PRO A 199 -1.54 33.90 9.78
N GLU A 200 -2.79 34.31 9.90
CA GLU A 200 -3.32 35.01 11.06
C GLU A 200 -3.35 34.12 12.30
N PHE A 201 -3.77 32.84 12.11
CA PHE A 201 -3.77 31.83 13.18
C PHE A 201 -2.35 31.51 13.63
N SER A 202 -1.45 31.22 12.68
CA SER A 202 -0.05 30.95 12.95
C SER A 202 0.63 32.09 13.68
N LYS A 203 0.44 33.32 13.21
CA LYS A 203 1.01 34.51 13.85
C LYS A 203 0.60 34.61 15.33
N ALA A 204 -0.68 34.35 15.62
CA ALA A 204 -1.18 34.39 16.99
C ALA A 204 -0.63 33.22 17.81
N ALA A 205 -0.73 31.97 17.33
CA ALA A 205 -0.28 30.80 18.06
C ALA A 205 1.23 30.83 18.38
N PHE A 206 2.06 31.21 17.40
CA PHE A 206 3.52 31.24 17.56
C PHE A 206 4.07 32.42 18.37
N SER A 207 3.21 33.43 18.65
CA SER A 207 3.55 34.56 19.52
C SER A 207 3.27 34.31 21.01
N MET A 208 2.53 33.23 21.32
CA MET A 208 2.13 32.87 22.69
C MET A 208 3.08 31.83 23.28
N ASN A 209 3.18 31.84 24.63
CA ASN A 209 3.90 30.82 25.38
C ASN A 209 2.99 29.65 25.74
N LYS A 210 3.60 28.54 26.16
CA LYS A 210 2.88 27.38 26.69
C LYS A 210 1.96 27.78 27.85
N GLY A 211 0.72 27.31 27.78
CA GLY A 211 -0.33 27.61 28.75
C GLY A 211 -1.07 28.95 28.51
N GLU A 212 -0.65 29.72 27.51
CA GLU A 212 -1.33 30.99 27.18
C GLU A 212 -2.45 30.76 26.18
N TYR A 213 -3.52 31.57 26.33
CA TYR A 213 -4.59 31.68 25.35
C TYR A 213 -4.66 33.09 24.77
N SER A 214 -5.17 33.21 23.54
CA SER A 214 -5.32 34.51 22.86
C SER A 214 -6.24 35.46 23.65
N LYS A 215 -5.71 36.63 23.99
CA LYS A 215 -6.42 37.64 24.80
C LYS A 215 -7.41 38.47 23.96
N THR A 216 -7.29 38.34 22.63
CA THR A 216 -8.17 38.96 21.65
C THR A 216 -8.61 37.90 20.61
N PRO A 217 -9.81 38.05 20.03
CA PRO A 217 -10.22 37.18 18.94
C PRO A 217 -9.25 37.21 17.76
N VAL A 218 -8.89 36.04 17.23
CA VAL A 218 -8.06 35.90 16.04
C VAL A 218 -8.96 35.70 14.83
N LYS A 219 -9.02 36.67 13.92
CA LYS A 219 -9.87 36.62 12.73
C LYS A 219 -9.15 35.86 11.62
N THR A 220 -9.85 34.92 10.98
CA THR A 220 -9.43 34.23 9.75
C THR A 220 -10.61 34.20 8.76
N GLU A 221 -10.41 33.63 7.59
CA GLU A 221 -11.51 33.39 6.64
C GLU A 221 -12.60 32.45 7.17
N PHE A 222 -12.26 31.54 8.12
CA PHE A 222 -13.20 30.58 8.73
C PHE A 222 -14.06 31.18 9.84
N GLY A 223 -13.69 32.34 10.38
CA GLY A 223 -14.36 32.99 11.50
C GLY A 223 -13.41 33.58 12.52
N TYR A 224 -13.79 33.53 13.78
CA TYR A 224 -13.01 34.05 14.89
C TYR A 224 -12.57 32.91 15.81
N HIS A 225 -11.27 32.85 16.05
CA HIS A 225 -10.65 31.81 16.88
C HIS A 225 -10.27 32.38 18.25
N VAL A 226 -10.44 31.55 19.28
CA VAL A 226 -9.73 31.66 20.55
C VAL A 226 -8.78 30.50 20.63
N ILE A 227 -7.48 30.76 20.78
CA ILE A 227 -6.41 29.78 20.67
C ILE A 227 -5.76 29.58 22.04
N LEU A 228 -5.52 28.33 22.45
CA LEU A 228 -4.75 27.96 23.63
C LEU A 228 -3.51 27.19 23.17
N VAL A 229 -2.33 27.64 23.55
CA VAL A 229 -1.07 26.93 23.30
C VAL A 229 -0.82 25.93 24.42
N ASP A 230 -0.88 24.64 24.12
CA ASP A 230 -0.60 23.57 25.08
C ASP A 230 0.89 23.34 25.27
N ASP A 231 1.67 23.42 24.17
CA ASP A 231 3.10 23.17 24.16
C ASP A 231 3.81 23.81 22.97
N ALA A 232 5.12 23.96 23.07
CA ALA A 232 5.98 24.37 21.96
C ALA A 232 7.31 23.62 22.03
N ARG A 233 7.75 23.11 20.89
CA ARG A 233 8.98 22.31 20.78
C ARG A 233 9.72 22.59 19.47
N ALA A 234 10.95 22.13 19.39
CA ALA A 234 11.64 21.96 18.12
C ALA A 234 11.15 20.68 17.47
N SER A 235 10.83 20.74 16.18
CA SER A 235 10.47 19.55 15.41
C SER A 235 11.66 18.58 15.37
N LYS A 236 11.34 17.29 15.26
CA LYS A 236 12.33 16.23 15.10
C LYS A 236 12.02 15.47 13.82
N PRO A 237 13.02 14.88 13.18
CA PRO A 237 12.76 13.97 12.07
C PRO A 237 11.84 12.84 12.53
N LEU A 238 11.01 12.34 11.62
CA LEU A 238 10.18 11.15 11.89
C LEU A 238 11.07 9.96 12.22
N GLU A 239 10.62 9.08 13.08
CA GLU A 239 11.37 7.87 13.43
C GLU A 239 11.43 6.91 12.21
N LEU A 240 12.52 6.15 12.10
CA LEU A 240 12.74 5.23 11.01
C LEU A 240 11.53 4.32 10.77
N LYS A 241 10.94 3.76 11.83
CA LYS A 241 9.77 2.87 11.75
C LYS A 241 8.55 3.50 11.05
N ASP A 242 8.40 4.83 11.15
CA ASP A 242 7.26 5.57 10.60
C ASP A 242 7.45 5.91 9.12
N VAL A 243 8.70 5.97 8.65
CA VAL A 243 9.07 6.30 7.26
C VAL A 243 9.68 5.13 6.49
N GLU A 244 9.96 4.01 7.14
CA GLU A 244 10.61 2.84 6.54
C GLU A 244 9.92 2.34 5.26
N PRO A 245 8.57 2.22 5.18
CA PRO A 245 7.91 1.80 3.94
C PRO A 245 8.18 2.75 2.76
N GLN A 246 8.20 4.07 3.03
CA GLN A 246 8.48 5.08 2.02
C GLN A 246 9.94 5.03 1.58
N LEU A 247 10.87 4.93 2.53
CA LEU A 247 12.30 4.80 2.24
C LEU A 247 12.60 3.52 1.46
N LYS A 248 12.00 2.40 1.83
CA LYS A 248 12.12 1.14 1.10
C LYS A 248 11.65 1.26 -0.34
N ASN A 249 10.52 1.94 -0.58
CA ASN A 249 10.05 2.22 -1.93
C ASN A 249 11.05 3.08 -2.72
N MET A 250 11.61 4.12 -2.10
CA MET A 250 12.60 4.98 -2.75
C MET A 250 13.88 4.20 -3.11
N VAL A 251 14.41 3.39 -2.19
CA VAL A 251 15.56 2.52 -2.43
C VAL A 251 15.25 1.53 -3.56
N THR A 252 14.06 0.92 -3.54
CA THR A 252 13.63 -0.03 -4.59
C THR A 252 13.59 0.64 -5.96
N GLN A 253 13.02 1.84 -6.08
CA GLN A 253 12.97 2.57 -7.35
C GLN A 253 14.37 2.91 -7.86
N LYS A 254 15.26 3.36 -6.96
CA LYS A 254 16.65 3.63 -7.29
C LYS A 254 17.37 2.38 -7.78
N VAL A 255 17.26 1.27 -7.07
CA VAL A 255 17.87 -0.01 -7.42
C VAL A 255 17.35 -0.51 -8.78
N VAL A 256 16.05 -0.40 -9.05
CA VAL A 256 15.48 -0.80 -10.35
C VAL A 256 16.03 0.08 -11.47
N ALA A 257 16.17 1.38 -11.26
CA ALA A 257 16.77 2.28 -12.25
C ALA A 257 18.23 1.91 -12.54
N GLU A 258 19.02 1.65 -11.49
CA GLU A 258 20.42 1.21 -11.63
C GLU A 258 20.54 -0.13 -12.38
N ILE A 259 19.65 -1.09 -12.10
CA ILE A 259 19.60 -2.36 -12.83
C ILE A 259 19.38 -2.13 -14.34
N PHE A 260 18.43 -1.28 -14.70
CA PHE A 260 18.18 -0.98 -16.10
C PHE A 260 19.34 -0.22 -16.74
N GLU A 261 19.98 0.70 -16.02
CA GLU A 261 21.17 1.40 -16.51
C GLU A 261 22.31 0.42 -16.76
N ASP A 262 22.64 -0.45 -15.80
CA ASP A 262 23.67 -1.48 -15.94
C ASP A 262 23.41 -2.41 -17.15
N LEU A 263 22.16 -2.87 -17.30
CA LEU A 263 21.75 -3.71 -18.42
C LEU A 263 21.91 -2.99 -19.77
N ARG A 264 21.55 -1.71 -19.83
CA ARG A 264 21.70 -0.89 -21.05
C ARG A 264 23.15 -0.65 -21.38
N ASN A 265 23.98 -0.32 -20.39
CA ASN A 265 25.40 -0.05 -20.56
C ASN A 265 26.19 -1.28 -21.01
N SER A 266 25.72 -2.49 -20.65
CA SER A 266 26.33 -3.76 -21.06
C SER A 266 25.81 -4.29 -22.40
N ALA A 267 24.78 -3.69 -22.99
CA ALA A 267 24.13 -4.15 -24.21
C ALA A 267 24.52 -3.31 -25.42
N LYS A 268 24.66 -3.95 -26.59
CA LYS A 268 24.67 -3.25 -27.88
C LYS A 268 23.21 -3.00 -28.29
N ILE A 269 22.77 -1.75 -28.25
CA ILE A 269 21.40 -1.33 -28.58
C ILE A 269 21.41 -0.55 -29.88
N GLU A 270 20.69 -1.02 -30.86
CA GLU A 270 20.43 -0.32 -32.11
C GLU A 270 18.92 -0.05 -32.21
N LYS A 271 18.55 1.20 -32.44
CA LYS A 271 17.14 1.60 -32.55
C LYS A 271 16.86 2.09 -33.96
N TYR A 272 15.65 1.80 -34.43
CA TYR A 272 15.22 2.15 -35.77
C TYR A 272 13.88 2.85 -35.75
N THR A 273 13.64 3.78 -36.70
CA THR A 273 12.33 4.37 -36.94
C THR A 273 11.35 3.34 -37.52
N LEU A 274 10.09 3.70 -37.66
CA LEU A 274 9.07 2.86 -38.31
C LEU A 274 9.42 2.56 -39.77
N GLU A 275 10.18 3.45 -40.40
CA GLU A 275 10.64 3.34 -41.79
C GLU A 275 11.94 2.52 -41.91
N GLY A 276 12.52 2.09 -40.78
CA GLY A 276 13.74 1.26 -40.74
C GLY A 276 15.03 2.04 -40.74
N GLU A 277 15.01 3.36 -40.56
CA GLU A 277 16.22 4.19 -40.46
C GLU A 277 16.81 4.14 -39.03
N ALA A 278 18.14 4.06 -38.91
CA ALA A 278 18.80 4.03 -37.63
C ALA A 278 18.61 5.37 -36.87
N ILE A 279 18.10 5.28 -35.63
CA ILE A 279 17.98 6.43 -34.74
C ILE A 279 19.35 6.70 -34.11
N GLN A 280 19.95 7.82 -34.44
CA GLN A 280 21.16 8.29 -33.76
C GLN A 280 20.77 8.91 -32.41
N GLU A 281 21.17 8.28 -31.30
CA GLU A 281 21.04 8.92 -29.98
C GLU A 281 22.03 10.10 -29.91
N LYS A 282 21.52 11.30 -29.73
CA LYS A 282 22.38 12.44 -29.35
C LYS A 282 22.85 12.19 -27.91
N ASN A 283 24.16 12.03 -27.74
CA ASN A 283 24.83 12.03 -26.44
C ASN A 283 24.49 13.28 -25.64
#